data_fef50a0255e65dd701d5f6a19dc25918
#
_entry.id   fef50a0255e65dd701d5f6a19dc25918
#
_cell.length_a   1.000
_cell.length_b   1.000
_cell.length_c   1.000
_cell.angle_alpha   90.00
_cell.angle_beta   90.00
_cell.angle_gamma   90.00
#
_symmetry.space_group_name_H-M   'P 1'
#
loop_
_entity.id
_entity.type
_entity.pdbx_description
1 polymer ?
#
loop_
_entity_poly.entity_id
_entity_poly.type
_entity_poly.pdbx_seq_one_letter_code
_entity_poly.pdbx_strand_id
1 'polypeptide(L)'
;KLFNNGVELGPLMGIPIAIKDICSVNGMPTTNGSEIISDDITGPEGTLVKRLKSLGCVILGKTHTVEFALGATGLNKYKGTPRNPWDENIHRMPGGSSSGSAVAVASGLAAFAIGTDTGGSVRIPASLNGIVGLKTTKNRWATDGIFPLSPTLDTPGPIARNVKDTKLIFNTYNNRIDKTSKSIEIKNMSFGKLKEPFTTDLDPQVMEAYENICSELEKLGAKIEEIIIPEANEKATLFPRIVGSEI
;
A
#
# COMPACT_ATOMS: atom_id res chain seq x y z
N LYS A 1 -25.67 -5.03 -15.13
CA LYS A 1 -26.68 -6.10 -14.89
C LYS A 1 -27.04 -6.23 -13.40
N LEU A 2 -26.08 -6.33 -12.47
CA LEU A 2 -26.37 -6.51 -11.03
C LEU A 2 -27.23 -5.37 -10.46
N PHE A 3 -26.84 -4.10 -10.70
CA PHE A 3 -27.63 -2.94 -10.28
C PHE A 3 -29.05 -2.96 -10.84
N ASN A 4 -29.20 -3.26 -12.14
CA ASN A 4 -30.51 -3.30 -12.79
C ASN A 4 -31.43 -4.42 -12.24
N ASN A 5 -30.83 -5.43 -11.62
CA ASN A 5 -31.55 -6.55 -11.00
C ASN A 5 -31.74 -6.37 -9.49
N GLY A 6 -31.43 -5.20 -8.92
CA GLY A 6 -31.60 -4.92 -7.49
C GLY A 6 -30.62 -5.68 -6.58
N VAL A 7 -29.53 -6.22 -7.12
CA VAL A 7 -28.51 -6.93 -6.33
C VAL A 7 -27.61 -5.91 -5.65
N GLU A 8 -27.49 -5.98 -4.33
CA GLU A 8 -26.59 -5.17 -3.51
C GLU A 8 -25.51 -6.06 -2.91
N LEU A 9 -24.23 -5.80 -3.26
CA LEU A 9 -23.06 -6.55 -2.78
C LEU A 9 -22.33 -5.83 -1.63
N GLY A 10 -22.82 -4.67 -1.22
CA GLY A 10 -22.23 -3.89 -0.14
C GLY A 10 -21.48 -2.63 -0.61
N PRO A 11 -20.74 -1.98 0.32
CA PRO A 11 -20.25 -0.61 0.11
C PRO A 11 -19.15 -0.45 -0.95
N LEU A 12 -18.58 -1.54 -1.45
CA LEU A 12 -17.58 -1.50 -2.53
C LEU A 12 -18.18 -1.81 -3.91
N MET A 13 -19.48 -2.07 -3.99
CA MET A 13 -20.14 -2.36 -5.26
C MET A 13 -20.10 -1.15 -6.21
N GLY A 14 -19.60 -1.36 -7.42
CA GLY A 14 -19.47 -0.33 -8.44
C GLY A 14 -18.28 0.62 -8.24
N ILE A 15 -17.50 0.44 -7.18
CA ILE A 15 -16.34 1.31 -6.93
C ILE A 15 -15.23 1.01 -7.94
N PRO A 16 -14.73 2.03 -8.69
CA PRO A 16 -13.62 1.86 -9.63
C PRO A 16 -12.28 1.75 -8.90
N ILE A 17 -11.54 0.71 -9.21
CA ILE A 17 -10.26 0.39 -8.57
C ILE A 17 -9.16 0.08 -9.60
N ALA A 18 -7.92 0.20 -9.16
CA ALA A 18 -6.75 -0.20 -9.94
C ALA A 18 -5.93 -1.26 -9.21
N ILE A 19 -5.25 -2.12 -9.95
CA ILE A 19 -4.50 -3.26 -9.42
C ILE A 19 -3.05 -3.19 -9.87
N LYS A 20 -2.10 -3.27 -8.93
CA LYS A 20 -0.66 -3.31 -9.22
C LYS A 20 -0.32 -4.42 -10.21
N ASP A 21 0.53 -4.12 -11.18
CA ASP A 21 0.85 -5.02 -12.29
C ASP A 21 1.83 -6.16 -11.95
N ILE A 22 1.71 -6.68 -10.76
CA ILE A 22 2.26 -7.97 -10.33
C ILE A 22 1.15 -8.93 -9.85
N CYS A 23 -0.11 -8.48 -9.88
CA CYS A 23 -1.26 -9.29 -9.52
C CYS A 23 -1.99 -9.73 -10.78
N SER A 24 -2.22 -11.02 -10.94
CA SER A 24 -3.00 -11.56 -12.05
C SER A 24 -4.45 -11.10 -12.01
N VAL A 25 -4.93 -10.64 -13.16
CA VAL A 25 -6.34 -10.29 -13.40
C VAL A 25 -6.77 -10.94 -14.70
N ASN A 26 -7.78 -11.82 -14.65
CA ASN A 26 -8.27 -12.50 -15.84
C ASN A 26 -8.69 -11.50 -16.93
N GLY A 27 -8.16 -11.69 -18.14
CA GLY A 27 -8.39 -10.83 -19.29
C GLY A 27 -7.48 -9.61 -19.37
N MET A 28 -6.51 -9.46 -18.46
CA MET A 28 -5.50 -8.41 -18.49
C MET A 28 -4.10 -9.02 -18.37
N PRO A 29 -3.11 -8.58 -19.17
CA PRO A 29 -1.74 -9.08 -19.04
C PRO A 29 -1.15 -8.67 -17.69
N THR A 30 -0.23 -9.49 -17.17
CA THR A 30 0.59 -9.18 -15.99
C THR A 30 2.04 -9.13 -16.41
N THR A 31 2.63 -7.94 -16.44
CA THR A 31 3.98 -7.74 -16.97
C THR A 31 5.05 -7.70 -15.89
N ASN A 32 4.66 -7.60 -14.63
CA ASN A 32 5.59 -7.41 -13.49
C ASN A 32 6.52 -6.18 -13.66
N GLY A 33 6.08 -5.21 -14.49
CA GLY A 33 6.88 -4.04 -14.84
C GLY A 33 8.10 -4.34 -15.71
N SER A 34 8.17 -5.52 -16.32
CA SER A 34 9.29 -6.02 -17.12
C SER A 34 8.92 -6.20 -18.58
N GLU A 35 9.92 -6.34 -19.44
CA GLU A 35 9.80 -6.86 -20.81
C GLU A 35 9.93 -8.39 -20.86
N ILE A 36 10.37 -8.99 -19.77
CA ILE A 36 10.46 -10.45 -19.64
C ILE A 36 9.06 -11.01 -19.38
N ILE A 37 8.65 -11.99 -20.16
CA ILE A 37 7.38 -12.69 -19.95
C ILE A 37 7.53 -13.64 -18.77
N SER A 38 6.64 -13.50 -17.78
CA SER A 38 6.69 -14.26 -16.52
C SER A 38 5.31 -14.75 -16.07
N ASP A 39 4.40 -14.97 -17.01
CA ASP A 39 3.01 -15.37 -16.72
C ASP A 39 2.94 -16.67 -15.92
N ASP A 40 3.79 -17.65 -16.21
CA ASP A 40 3.85 -18.94 -15.51
C ASP A 40 4.24 -18.79 -14.04
N ILE A 41 5.03 -17.76 -13.70
CA ILE A 41 5.47 -17.52 -12.32
C ILE A 41 4.37 -16.87 -11.49
N THR A 42 3.64 -15.91 -12.09
CA THR A 42 2.55 -15.22 -11.38
C THR A 42 1.33 -16.12 -11.18
N GLY A 43 1.10 -17.02 -12.12
CA GLY A 43 -0.03 -17.94 -12.12
C GLY A 43 -1.38 -17.27 -12.41
N PRO A 44 -2.49 -17.99 -12.22
CA PRO A 44 -3.83 -17.49 -12.52
C PRO A 44 -4.29 -16.42 -11.53
N GLU A 45 -5.41 -15.75 -11.85
CA GLU A 45 -6.05 -14.79 -10.97
C GLU A 45 -6.28 -15.38 -9.56
N GLY A 46 -5.70 -14.71 -8.56
CA GLY A 46 -5.69 -15.19 -7.18
C GLY A 46 -6.91 -14.77 -6.35
N THR A 47 -6.92 -15.25 -5.12
CA THR A 47 -7.99 -15.04 -4.14
C THR A 47 -8.26 -13.56 -3.86
N LEU A 48 -7.22 -12.73 -3.80
CA LEU A 48 -7.34 -11.28 -3.57
C LEU A 48 -8.23 -10.61 -4.62
N VAL A 49 -7.92 -10.83 -5.90
CA VAL A 49 -8.63 -10.21 -7.02
C VAL A 49 -10.04 -10.79 -7.16
N LYS A 50 -10.19 -12.10 -7.03
CA LYS A 50 -11.51 -12.76 -7.01
C LYS A 50 -12.41 -12.19 -5.92
N ARG A 51 -11.86 -11.95 -4.74
CA ARG A 51 -12.61 -11.36 -3.62
C ARG A 51 -13.05 -9.94 -3.92
N LEU A 52 -12.19 -9.08 -4.46
CA LEU A 52 -12.55 -7.72 -4.87
C LEU A 52 -13.66 -7.71 -5.93
N LYS A 53 -13.58 -8.59 -6.91
CA LYS A 53 -14.64 -8.78 -7.91
C LYS A 53 -15.96 -9.24 -7.28
N SER A 54 -15.90 -10.16 -6.32
CA SER A 54 -17.12 -10.65 -5.61
C SER A 54 -17.77 -9.57 -4.74
N LEU A 55 -17.02 -8.57 -4.29
CA LEU A 55 -17.53 -7.39 -3.60
C LEU A 55 -18.07 -6.32 -4.56
N GLY A 56 -18.06 -6.59 -5.87
CA GLY A 56 -18.59 -5.70 -6.88
C GLY A 56 -17.68 -4.57 -7.31
N CYS A 57 -16.40 -4.59 -6.94
CA CYS A 57 -15.42 -3.62 -7.43
C CYS A 57 -15.28 -3.68 -8.95
N VAL A 58 -15.10 -2.52 -9.59
CA VAL A 58 -14.84 -2.41 -11.04
C VAL A 58 -13.34 -2.19 -11.26
N ILE A 59 -12.66 -3.20 -11.77
CA ILE A 59 -11.23 -3.10 -12.05
C ILE A 59 -11.04 -2.30 -13.34
N LEU A 60 -10.45 -1.11 -13.24
CA LEU A 60 -10.19 -0.21 -14.38
C LEU A 60 -8.99 -0.66 -15.20
N GLY A 61 -7.98 -1.25 -14.55
CA GLY A 61 -6.76 -1.68 -15.20
C GLY A 61 -5.65 -2.01 -14.22
N LYS A 62 -4.47 -2.27 -14.82
CA LYS A 62 -3.22 -2.56 -14.12
C LYS A 62 -2.42 -1.27 -13.96
N THR A 63 -1.70 -1.14 -12.85
CA THR A 63 -0.90 0.05 -12.53
C THR A 63 0.59 -0.24 -12.57
N HIS A 64 1.37 0.75 -12.95
CA HIS A 64 2.83 0.69 -12.98
C HIS A 64 3.39 0.17 -11.67
N THR A 65 4.45 -0.60 -11.80
CA THR A 65 5.29 -1.09 -10.70
C THR A 65 6.77 -0.93 -11.07
N VAL A 66 7.63 -0.86 -10.08
CA VAL A 66 9.06 -1.12 -10.33
C VAL A 66 9.20 -2.55 -10.84
N GLU A 67 10.15 -2.80 -11.72
CA GLU A 67 10.38 -4.12 -12.30
C GLU A 67 10.50 -5.18 -11.21
N PHE A 68 9.71 -6.26 -11.32
CA PHE A 68 9.57 -7.34 -10.33
C PHE A 68 9.34 -6.88 -8.88
N ALA A 69 8.76 -5.69 -8.71
CA ALA A 69 8.53 -5.05 -7.40
C ALA A 69 9.81 -4.73 -6.61
N LEU A 70 10.99 -4.84 -7.20
CA LEU A 70 12.28 -4.65 -6.55
C LEU A 70 12.76 -3.20 -6.65
N GLY A 71 12.36 -2.34 -5.73
CA GLY A 71 12.83 -0.95 -5.63
C GLY A 71 11.83 -0.03 -4.94
N ALA A 72 12.36 1.00 -4.26
CA ALA A 72 11.58 1.93 -3.45
C ALA A 72 11.29 3.28 -4.13
N THR A 73 12.02 3.61 -5.20
CA THR A 73 11.93 4.92 -5.87
C THR A 73 10.73 5.07 -6.79
N GLY A 74 10.22 3.96 -7.31
CA GLY A 74 9.16 3.95 -8.32
C GLY A 74 9.65 4.04 -9.76
N LEU A 75 10.98 4.09 -9.98
CA LEU A 75 11.57 4.16 -11.31
C LEU A 75 11.42 2.82 -12.03
N ASN A 76 11.04 2.89 -13.30
CA ASN A 76 11.01 1.76 -14.20
C ASN A 76 11.52 2.19 -15.58
N LYS A 77 12.61 1.56 -16.04
CA LYS A 77 13.27 1.91 -17.31
C LYS A 77 12.50 1.40 -18.53
N TYR A 78 11.74 0.32 -18.38
CA TYR A 78 11.09 -0.37 -19.50
C TYR A 78 9.66 0.12 -19.73
N LYS A 79 8.90 0.28 -18.66
CA LYS A 79 7.47 0.66 -18.76
C LYS A 79 7.21 2.13 -18.47
N GLY A 80 8.27 2.90 -18.21
CA GLY A 80 8.17 4.29 -17.79
C GLY A 80 7.86 4.44 -16.29
N THR A 81 7.98 5.67 -15.81
CA THR A 81 7.77 6.02 -14.40
C THR A 81 6.60 6.98 -14.30
N PRO A 82 5.57 6.68 -13.50
CA PRO A 82 4.44 7.59 -13.33
C PRO A 82 4.90 8.86 -12.61
N ARG A 83 4.34 10.00 -13.01
CA ARG A 83 4.66 11.30 -12.39
C ARG A 83 3.91 11.44 -11.07
N ASN A 84 4.64 11.86 -10.03
CA ASN A 84 4.02 12.29 -8.79
C ASN A 84 3.16 13.54 -9.07
N PRO A 85 1.86 13.55 -8.71
CA PRO A 85 0.95 14.63 -9.06
C PRO A 85 1.15 15.93 -8.27
N TRP A 86 2.01 15.92 -7.25
CA TRP A 86 2.26 17.10 -6.40
C TRP A 86 3.15 18.17 -7.06
N ASP A 87 3.81 17.85 -8.17
CA ASP A 87 4.64 18.81 -8.88
C ASP A 87 4.47 18.64 -10.40
N GLU A 88 3.85 19.62 -11.02
CA GLU A 88 3.62 19.60 -12.47
C GLU A 88 4.88 19.90 -13.27
N ASN A 89 5.84 20.62 -12.69
CA ASN A 89 7.03 21.09 -13.39
C ASN A 89 8.21 20.11 -13.22
N ILE A 90 8.37 19.55 -12.03
CA ILE A 90 9.47 18.64 -11.70
C ILE A 90 8.94 17.22 -11.60
N HIS A 91 9.55 16.29 -12.34
CA HIS A 91 9.22 14.88 -12.21
C HIS A 91 9.78 14.33 -10.90
N ARG A 92 9.03 14.51 -9.81
CA ARG A 92 9.39 13.95 -8.51
C ARG A 92 9.14 12.44 -8.47
N MET A 93 9.93 11.74 -7.66
CA MET A 93 9.77 10.30 -7.47
C MET A 93 8.38 9.98 -6.90
N PRO A 94 7.66 9.02 -7.51
CA PRO A 94 6.36 8.60 -7.00
C PRO A 94 6.46 7.64 -5.82
N GLY A 95 7.68 7.15 -5.51
CA GLY A 95 7.84 6.03 -4.58
C GLY A 95 7.41 4.69 -5.17
N GLY A 96 7.89 3.63 -4.57
CA GLY A 96 7.70 2.27 -5.10
C GLY A 96 7.69 1.19 -4.00
N SER A 97 7.46 0.01 -4.49
CA SER A 97 7.29 -0.44 -5.87
C SER A 97 5.87 -0.24 -6.43
N SER A 98 4.83 0.04 -5.62
CA SER A 98 3.44 0.26 -6.07
C SER A 98 3.23 1.70 -6.58
N SER A 99 4.14 2.20 -7.44
CA SER A 99 4.19 3.57 -7.92
C SER A 99 2.91 4.02 -8.62
N GLY A 100 2.46 3.27 -9.61
CA GLY A 100 1.26 3.59 -10.36
C GLY A 100 -0.02 3.49 -9.54
N SER A 101 -0.06 2.57 -8.54
CA SER A 101 -1.21 2.45 -7.64
C SER A 101 -1.39 3.72 -6.81
N ALA A 102 -0.31 4.26 -6.26
CA ALA A 102 -0.37 5.50 -5.48
C ALA A 102 -0.70 6.72 -6.35
N VAL A 103 -0.01 6.86 -7.50
CA VAL A 103 -0.27 7.96 -8.43
C VAL A 103 -1.71 7.94 -8.94
N ALA A 104 -2.26 6.77 -9.31
CA ALA A 104 -3.64 6.66 -9.78
C ALA A 104 -4.66 7.14 -8.74
N VAL A 105 -4.45 6.82 -7.47
CA VAL A 105 -5.33 7.26 -6.38
C VAL A 105 -5.14 8.74 -6.07
N ALA A 106 -3.91 9.22 -6.00
CA ALA A 106 -3.60 10.62 -5.72
C ALA A 106 -4.12 11.56 -6.83
N SER A 107 -4.06 11.11 -8.09
CA SER A 107 -4.59 11.85 -9.26
C SER A 107 -6.11 11.68 -9.47
N GLY A 108 -6.80 10.93 -8.60
CA GLY A 108 -8.25 10.73 -8.74
C GLY A 108 -8.67 9.76 -9.87
N LEU A 109 -7.74 9.03 -10.49
CA LEU A 109 -8.03 8.07 -11.57
C LEU A 109 -8.72 6.80 -11.05
N ALA A 110 -8.52 6.46 -9.79
CA ALA A 110 -9.19 5.35 -9.13
C ALA A 110 -9.62 5.77 -7.71
N ALA A 111 -10.72 5.21 -7.21
CA ALA A 111 -11.18 5.48 -5.85
C ALA A 111 -10.18 4.92 -4.81
N PHE A 112 -9.67 3.74 -5.05
CA PHE A 112 -8.55 3.14 -4.36
C PHE A 112 -7.77 2.19 -5.29
N ALA A 113 -6.61 1.78 -4.86
CA ALA A 113 -5.82 0.80 -5.59
C ALA A 113 -5.26 -0.27 -4.65
N ILE A 114 -4.89 -1.40 -5.23
CA ILE A 114 -4.16 -2.46 -4.53
C ILE A 114 -2.68 -2.36 -4.87
N GLY A 115 -1.86 -2.43 -3.84
CA GLY A 115 -0.42 -2.56 -3.92
C GLY A 115 0.08 -3.77 -3.13
N THR A 116 1.40 -3.98 -3.12
CA THR A 116 2.09 -4.96 -2.28
C THR A 116 3.22 -4.30 -1.51
N ASP A 117 3.49 -4.78 -0.32
CA ASP A 117 4.48 -4.23 0.60
C ASP A 117 5.35 -5.36 1.16
N THR A 118 6.59 -5.40 0.76
CA THR A 118 7.62 -6.31 1.25
C THR A 118 8.56 -5.56 2.22
N GLY A 119 9.02 -4.38 1.81
CA GLY A 119 9.88 -3.51 2.60
C GLY A 119 9.39 -2.06 2.73
N GLY A 120 8.10 -1.81 2.38
CA GLY A 120 7.51 -0.46 2.37
C GLY A 120 6.72 -0.14 1.11
N SER A 121 6.58 -1.08 0.17
CA SER A 121 6.11 -0.80 -1.19
C SER A 121 4.61 -0.44 -1.34
N VAL A 122 3.83 -0.39 -0.28
CA VAL A 122 2.51 0.27 -0.18
C VAL A 122 2.66 1.62 0.52
N ARG A 123 3.40 1.65 1.63
CA ARG A 123 3.54 2.81 2.52
C ARG A 123 4.42 3.92 1.92
N ILE A 124 5.54 3.56 1.29
CA ILE A 124 6.47 4.51 0.66
C ILE A 124 5.77 5.32 -0.44
N PRO A 125 5.16 4.69 -1.48
CA PRO A 125 4.49 5.47 -2.51
C PRO A 125 3.27 6.22 -1.98
N ALA A 126 2.54 5.71 -1.00
CA ALA A 126 1.45 6.44 -0.37
C ALA A 126 1.94 7.71 0.32
N SER A 127 3.03 7.62 1.09
CA SER A 127 3.65 8.78 1.77
C SER A 127 4.11 9.84 0.78
N LEU A 128 4.84 9.45 -0.28
CA LEU A 128 5.35 10.40 -1.29
C LEU A 128 4.26 11.03 -2.15
N ASN A 129 3.07 10.42 -2.21
CA ASN A 129 1.91 10.97 -2.92
C ASN A 129 0.86 11.61 -1.98
N GLY A 130 1.15 11.76 -0.68
CA GLY A 130 0.27 12.44 0.28
C GLY A 130 -1.06 11.73 0.51
N ILE A 131 -1.08 10.39 0.46
CA ILE A 131 -2.26 9.54 0.63
C ILE A 131 -2.01 8.42 1.65
N VAL A 132 -2.99 7.58 1.91
CA VAL A 132 -2.91 6.51 2.93
C VAL A 132 -2.63 5.16 2.29
N GLY A 133 -1.57 4.51 2.74
CA GLY A 133 -1.25 3.12 2.39
C GLY A 133 -1.28 2.22 3.62
N LEU A 134 -2.07 1.15 3.58
CA LEU A 134 -2.16 0.19 4.67
C LEU A 134 -1.42 -1.10 4.32
N LYS A 135 -0.29 -1.34 4.99
CA LYS A 135 0.29 -2.68 5.01
C LYS A 135 -0.50 -3.55 5.99
N THR A 136 -1.21 -4.55 5.48
CA THR A 136 -1.96 -5.48 6.33
C THR A 136 -1.02 -6.36 7.15
N THR A 137 -1.55 -7.06 8.13
CA THR A 137 -0.80 -8.12 8.82
C THR A 137 -0.44 -9.23 7.82
N LYS A 138 0.76 -9.76 7.92
CA LYS A 138 1.22 -10.89 7.08
C LYS A 138 0.18 -12.01 7.08
N ASN A 139 -0.09 -12.58 5.93
CA ASN A 139 -1.11 -13.62 5.69
C ASN A 139 -2.57 -13.18 5.96
N ARG A 140 -2.84 -11.89 6.19
CA ARG A 140 -4.21 -11.39 6.34
C ARG A 140 -4.97 -11.38 5.02
N TRP A 141 -4.30 -11.00 3.95
CA TRP A 141 -4.77 -11.06 2.58
C TRP A 141 -3.92 -12.06 1.81
N ALA A 142 -4.56 -12.85 0.96
CA ALA A 142 -3.90 -13.90 0.21
C ALA A 142 -2.92 -13.34 -0.83
N THR A 143 -1.85 -14.08 -1.09
CA THR A 143 -0.79 -13.72 -2.04
C THR A 143 -0.76 -14.62 -3.28
N ASP A 144 -1.65 -15.60 -3.39
CA ASP A 144 -1.82 -16.40 -4.60
C ASP A 144 -2.20 -15.50 -5.80
N GLY A 145 -1.64 -15.78 -6.97
CA GLY A 145 -1.81 -14.95 -8.16
C GLY A 145 -1.12 -13.58 -8.08
N ILE A 146 -0.15 -13.43 -7.18
CA ILE A 146 0.74 -12.27 -7.09
C ILE A 146 2.17 -12.75 -7.35
N PHE A 147 2.89 -12.08 -8.26
CA PHE A 147 4.32 -12.37 -8.47
C PHE A 147 5.08 -12.18 -7.16
N PRO A 148 5.80 -13.21 -6.67
CA PRO A 148 6.49 -13.13 -5.39
C PRO A 148 7.77 -12.31 -5.50
N LEU A 149 8.00 -11.39 -4.56
CA LEU A 149 9.29 -10.77 -4.34
C LEU A 149 10.01 -11.44 -3.17
N SER A 150 9.28 -11.64 -2.07
CA SER A 150 9.78 -12.33 -0.88
C SER A 150 8.59 -13.00 -0.19
N PRO A 151 8.36 -14.29 -0.42
CA PRO A 151 7.21 -15.02 0.13
C PRO A 151 7.03 -14.88 1.63
N THR A 152 8.11 -14.73 2.39
CA THR A 152 8.04 -14.53 3.84
C THR A 152 7.62 -13.12 4.25
N LEU A 153 7.83 -12.11 3.40
CA LEU A 153 7.57 -10.70 3.72
C LEU A 153 6.39 -10.10 2.96
N ASP A 154 6.10 -10.57 1.76
CA ASP A 154 5.09 -9.99 0.86
C ASP A 154 3.72 -9.88 1.51
N THR A 155 3.14 -8.71 1.42
CA THR A 155 1.85 -8.37 2.04
C THR A 155 1.05 -7.49 1.10
N PRO A 156 -0.10 -7.91 0.57
CA PRO A 156 -0.98 -7.02 -0.19
C PRO A 156 -1.67 -6.01 0.72
N GLY A 157 -1.96 -4.82 0.20
CA GLY A 157 -2.66 -3.80 0.95
C GLY A 157 -3.32 -2.73 0.08
N PRO A 158 -4.35 -2.05 0.60
CA PRO A 158 -5.03 -0.98 -0.09
C PRO A 158 -4.27 0.35 0.03
N ILE A 159 -4.40 1.16 -1.02
CA ILE A 159 -3.97 2.56 -1.08
C ILE A 159 -5.22 3.39 -1.36
N ALA A 160 -5.51 4.37 -0.51
CA ALA A 160 -6.69 5.23 -0.62
C ALA A 160 -6.36 6.67 -0.19
N ARG A 161 -7.23 7.63 -0.50
CA ARG A 161 -6.98 9.05 -0.21
C ARG A 161 -7.01 9.39 1.28
N ASN A 162 -7.71 8.63 2.10
CA ASN A 162 -7.87 8.93 3.52
C ASN A 162 -8.05 7.65 4.36
N VAL A 163 -7.92 7.79 5.68
CA VAL A 163 -8.03 6.69 6.65
C VAL A 163 -9.45 6.09 6.67
N LYS A 164 -10.49 6.91 6.49
CA LYS A 164 -11.90 6.44 6.50
C LYS A 164 -12.14 5.45 5.36
N ASP A 165 -11.71 5.80 4.16
CA ASP A 165 -11.82 4.92 2.99
C ASP A 165 -10.97 3.65 3.16
N THR A 166 -9.74 3.79 3.64
CA THR A 166 -8.86 2.65 3.93
C THR A 166 -9.49 1.68 4.92
N LYS A 167 -10.10 2.19 6.00
CA LYS A 167 -10.84 1.41 6.99
C LYS A 167 -12.05 0.70 6.36
N LEU A 168 -12.82 1.40 5.53
CA LEU A 168 -13.97 0.84 4.84
C LEU A 168 -13.57 -0.33 3.94
N ILE A 169 -12.52 -0.14 3.12
CA ILE A 169 -11.99 -1.16 2.22
C ILE A 169 -11.53 -2.38 3.01
N PHE A 170 -10.70 -2.16 4.04
CA PHE A 170 -10.17 -3.23 4.87
C PHE A 170 -11.26 -4.02 5.57
N ASN A 171 -12.24 -3.35 6.17
CA ASN A 171 -13.34 -3.99 6.88
C ASN A 171 -14.25 -4.78 5.93
N THR A 172 -14.60 -4.19 4.78
CA THR A 172 -15.46 -4.85 3.78
C THR A 172 -14.76 -6.08 3.19
N TYR A 173 -13.49 -5.97 2.84
CA TYR A 173 -12.72 -7.11 2.34
C TYR A 173 -12.69 -8.28 3.33
N ASN A 174 -12.51 -7.99 4.62
CA ASN A 174 -12.42 -8.99 5.68
C ASN A 174 -13.78 -9.44 6.26
N ASN A 175 -14.91 -9.04 5.67
CA ASN A 175 -16.26 -9.29 6.21
C ASN A 175 -16.45 -8.79 7.66
N ARG A 176 -15.71 -7.75 8.04
CA ARG A 176 -15.87 -7.12 9.35
C ARG A 176 -17.00 -6.10 9.26
N ILE A 177 -18.14 -6.44 9.80
CA ILE A 177 -19.19 -5.45 10.07
C ILE A 177 -18.65 -4.59 11.21
N ASP A 178 -18.56 -3.28 10.99
CA ASP A 178 -18.15 -2.33 12.01
C ASP A 178 -19.25 -2.24 13.08
N LYS A 179 -19.38 -3.30 13.90
CA LYS A 179 -20.20 -3.26 15.09
C LYS A 179 -19.47 -2.32 16.05
N THR A 180 -19.84 -1.03 15.97
CA THR A 180 -19.45 0.01 16.92
C THR A 180 -18.04 -0.20 17.48
N SER A 181 -17.03 0.23 16.72
CA SER A 181 -15.72 0.43 17.34
C SER A 181 -15.94 1.46 18.45
N LYS A 182 -15.87 1.02 19.72
CA LYS A 182 -15.79 1.97 20.83
C LYS A 182 -14.65 2.92 20.48
N SER A 183 -14.96 4.20 20.35
CA SER A 183 -13.92 5.20 20.12
C SER A 183 -12.99 5.13 21.33
N ILE A 184 -11.76 4.71 21.09
CA ILE A 184 -10.72 4.80 22.14
C ILE A 184 -10.38 6.29 22.20
N GLU A 185 -10.58 6.90 23.36
CA GLU A 185 -10.19 8.29 23.57
C GLU A 185 -8.67 8.39 23.57
N ILE A 186 -8.13 9.35 22.84
CA ILE A 186 -6.67 9.55 22.69
C ILE A 186 -5.98 9.70 24.04
N LYS A 187 -6.62 10.35 25.02
CA LYS A 187 -6.09 10.51 26.39
C LYS A 187 -5.79 9.18 27.13
N ASN A 188 -6.35 8.06 26.64
CA ASN A 188 -6.11 6.72 27.22
C ASN A 188 -5.08 5.91 26.41
N MET A 189 -4.40 6.54 25.45
CA MET A 189 -3.41 5.88 24.59
C MET A 189 -1.99 6.26 24.98
N SER A 190 -1.08 5.31 24.81
CA SER A 190 0.37 5.54 24.89
C SER A 190 0.98 5.31 23.52
N PHE A 191 1.88 6.21 23.11
CA PHE A 191 2.61 6.13 21.86
C PHE A 191 4.11 6.12 22.11
N GLY A 192 4.83 5.28 21.36
CA GLY A 192 6.28 5.29 21.35
C GLY A 192 6.81 6.32 20.35
N LYS A 193 7.57 7.30 20.83
CA LYS A 193 8.32 8.22 19.99
C LYS A 193 9.63 7.57 19.59
N LEU A 194 9.75 7.23 18.32
CA LEU A 194 10.95 6.59 17.77
C LEU A 194 12.12 7.57 17.72
N LYS A 195 13.29 7.09 18.08
CA LYS A 195 14.58 7.77 17.97
C LYS A 195 15.41 7.14 16.85
N GLU A 196 16.72 7.36 16.87
CA GLU A 196 17.63 6.70 15.93
C GLU A 196 17.45 5.17 15.88
N PRO A 197 17.59 4.57 14.68
CA PRO A 197 18.00 5.17 13.41
C PRO A 197 16.83 5.76 12.58
N PHE A 198 15.61 5.83 13.10
CA PHE A 198 14.42 6.24 12.35
C PHE A 198 14.37 7.75 12.10
N THR A 199 15.09 8.53 12.89
CA THR A 199 15.16 10.00 12.80
C THR A 199 16.48 10.52 12.24
N THR A 200 17.41 9.61 11.86
CA THR A 200 18.68 9.96 11.26
C THR A 200 18.49 10.48 9.83
N ASP A 201 19.15 11.59 9.49
CA ASP A 201 19.15 12.20 8.14
C ASP A 201 17.76 12.53 7.57
N LEU A 202 16.81 12.85 8.43
CA LEU A 202 15.51 13.35 8.00
C LEU A 202 15.63 14.80 7.46
N ASP A 203 14.87 15.07 6.40
CA ASP A 203 14.64 16.45 5.97
C ASP A 203 14.04 17.25 7.14
N PRO A 204 14.51 18.51 7.37
CA PRO A 204 14.00 19.33 8.47
C PRO A 204 12.48 19.47 8.52
N GLN A 205 11.81 19.58 7.36
CA GLN A 205 10.35 19.68 7.31
C GLN A 205 9.66 18.37 7.75
N VAL A 206 10.27 17.21 7.44
CA VAL A 206 9.76 15.90 7.88
C VAL A 206 9.93 15.76 9.39
N MET A 207 11.08 16.18 9.92
CA MET A 207 11.33 16.15 11.35
C MET A 207 10.38 17.07 12.12
N GLU A 208 10.17 18.30 11.63
CA GLU A 208 9.19 19.23 12.19
C GLU A 208 7.77 18.63 12.20
N ALA A 209 7.33 18.03 11.10
CA ALA A 209 6.03 17.36 11.04
C ALA A 209 5.91 16.22 12.05
N TYR A 210 6.98 15.45 12.25
CA TYR A 210 7.03 14.37 13.23
C TYR A 210 6.89 14.89 14.67
N GLU A 211 7.64 15.94 15.03
CA GLU A 211 7.56 16.57 16.36
C GLU A 211 6.19 17.21 16.60
N ASN A 212 5.63 17.87 15.59
CA ASN A 212 4.31 18.47 15.68
C ASN A 212 3.22 17.43 15.95
N ILE A 213 3.26 16.26 15.28
CA ILE A 213 2.31 15.18 15.54
C ILE A 213 2.43 14.68 16.98
N CYS A 214 3.64 14.48 17.50
CA CYS A 214 3.86 14.07 18.88
C CYS A 214 3.26 15.11 19.85
N SER A 215 3.54 16.39 19.64
CA SER A 215 3.01 17.48 20.46
C SER A 215 1.48 17.57 20.43
N GLU A 216 0.85 17.40 19.26
CA GLU A 216 -0.61 17.39 19.16
C GLU A 216 -1.24 16.20 19.90
N LEU A 217 -0.63 15.02 19.84
CA LEU A 217 -1.11 13.87 20.60
C LEU A 217 -1.00 14.11 22.13
N GLU A 218 0.08 14.72 22.61
CA GLU A 218 0.22 15.11 24.02
C GLU A 218 -0.83 16.13 24.46
N LYS A 219 -1.11 17.16 23.64
CA LYS A 219 -2.20 18.13 23.88
C LYS A 219 -3.57 17.46 23.99
N LEU A 220 -3.80 16.38 23.24
CA LEU A 220 -5.00 15.58 23.31
C LEU A 220 -5.02 14.60 24.49
N GLY A 221 -3.98 14.62 25.33
CA GLY A 221 -3.86 13.85 26.57
C GLY A 221 -3.23 12.46 26.40
N ALA A 222 -2.66 12.13 25.24
CA ALA A 222 -1.92 10.89 25.08
C ALA A 222 -0.60 10.92 25.86
N LYS A 223 -0.14 9.75 26.28
CA LYS A 223 1.21 9.57 26.81
C LYS A 223 2.18 9.32 25.66
N ILE A 224 3.25 10.13 25.58
CA ILE A 224 4.34 9.93 24.62
C ILE A 224 5.58 9.47 25.37
N GLU A 225 6.16 8.37 24.96
CA GLU A 225 7.39 7.82 25.54
C GLU A 225 8.44 7.61 24.45
N GLU A 226 9.67 8.04 24.70
CA GLU A 226 10.78 7.73 23.79
C GLU A 226 11.08 6.25 23.87
N ILE A 227 11.15 5.61 22.71
CA ILE A 227 11.47 4.19 22.60
C ILE A 227 12.64 3.97 21.67
N ILE A 228 13.44 2.97 22.01
CA ILE A 228 14.55 2.45 21.18
C ILE A 228 14.15 1.04 20.75
N ILE A 229 14.35 0.74 19.48
CA ILE A 229 14.21 -0.61 18.93
C ILE A 229 15.63 -1.09 18.61
N PRO A 230 16.25 -1.92 19.46
CA PRO A 230 17.65 -2.29 19.33
C PRO A 230 17.98 -2.94 17.97
N GLU A 231 17.06 -3.79 17.47
CA GLU A 231 17.20 -4.55 16.23
C GLU A 231 17.04 -3.69 14.96
N ALA A 232 16.62 -2.44 15.09
CA ALA A 232 16.38 -1.57 13.93
C ALA A 232 17.65 -1.35 13.07
N ASN A 233 18.82 -1.36 13.69
CA ASN A 233 20.11 -1.23 12.99
C ASN A 233 20.45 -2.45 12.12
N GLU A 234 19.91 -3.62 12.43
CA GLU A 234 20.14 -4.84 11.68
C GLU A 234 19.37 -4.87 10.35
N LYS A 235 18.34 -4.00 10.20
CA LYS A 235 17.51 -3.94 8.99
C LYS A 235 18.33 -3.79 7.72
N ALA A 236 19.37 -2.96 7.73
CA ALA A 236 20.22 -2.72 6.57
C ALA A 236 20.95 -3.98 6.08
N THR A 237 21.18 -4.94 6.98
CA THR A 237 21.86 -6.19 6.69
C THR A 237 20.88 -7.35 6.48
N LEU A 238 19.88 -7.47 7.33
CA LEU A 238 18.95 -8.61 7.31
C LEU A 238 17.97 -8.54 6.14
N PHE A 239 17.37 -7.37 5.87
CA PHE A 239 16.38 -7.25 4.81
C PHE A 239 16.92 -7.63 3.42
N PRO A 240 18.09 -7.12 2.96
CA PRO A 240 18.66 -7.53 1.67
C PRO A 240 19.02 -9.02 1.61
N ARG A 241 19.44 -9.61 2.72
CA ARG A 241 19.77 -11.04 2.77
C ARG A 241 18.53 -11.91 2.62
N ILE A 242 17.44 -11.60 3.33
CA ILE A 242 16.17 -12.33 3.22
C ILE A 242 15.62 -12.21 1.81
N VAL A 243 15.45 -10.99 1.32
CA VAL A 243 14.89 -10.75 -0.02
C VAL A 243 15.79 -11.38 -1.10
N GLY A 244 17.11 -11.20 -1.02
CA GLY A 244 18.03 -11.75 -2.00
C GLY A 244 18.16 -13.29 -1.98
N SER A 245 17.68 -13.94 -0.93
CA SER A 245 17.63 -15.42 -0.87
C SER A 245 16.28 -15.99 -1.35
N GLU A 246 15.28 -15.16 -1.49
CA GLU A 246 13.91 -15.55 -1.86
C GLU A 246 13.49 -15.16 -3.29
N ILE A 247 14.33 -14.33 -3.96
CA ILE A 247 14.14 -13.91 -5.37
C ILE A 247 14.52 -15.04 -6.33
#